data_2b45dc2372dba2d682d4df8a014523d4
#
_entry.id   2b45dc2372dba2d682d4df8a014523d4
#
_cell.length_a   1.000
_cell.length_b   1.000
_cell.length_c   1.000
_cell.angle_alpha   90.00
_cell.angle_beta   90.00
_cell.angle_gamma   90.00
#
_symmetry.space_group_name_H-M   'P 1'
#
loop_
_entity.id
_entity.type
_entity.pdbx_description
1 polymer ?
#
loop_
_entity_poly.entity_id
_entity_poly.type
_entity_poly.pdbx_seq_one_letter_code
_entity_poly.pdbx_strand_id
1 'polypeptide(L)'
;MLQNIFNILQHSNKIQFEFKNSTVLDLFSGSGSFGLECLSREVEKVFFFEKNPEAFSILKKNLSILNILGANAVATNEDVSLIQNNKLFHQIKPNLVFLDPPFKIKNIDNIINDLKKIINKKNILVIHTNSENNIENKELGIIEERIYGVSKIYFAKLNLI
;
A
#
# COMPACT_ATOMS: atom_id res chain seq x y z
N MET A 1 -13.13 -5.21 7.08
CA MET A 1 -11.96 -4.28 7.18
C MET A 1 -11.71 -3.56 5.86
N LEU A 2 -11.45 -4.25 4.76
CA LEU A 2 -11.12 -3.65 3.46
C LEU A 2 -12.16 -2.60 3.01
N GLN A 3 -13.45 -2.93 3.01
CA GLN A 3 -14.53 -2.00 2.66
C GLN A 3 -14.49 -0.70 3.49
N ASN A 4 -14.18 -0.81 4.78
CA ASN A 4 -14.10 0.36 5.66
C ASN A 4 -12.90 1.26 5.30
N ILE A 5 -11.76 0.67 4.89
CA ILE A 5 -10.60 1.43 4.43
C ILE A 5 -10.99 2.27 3.20
N PHE A 6 -11.64 1.66 2.22
CA PHE A 6 -12.06 2.39 1.02
C PHE A 6 -13.12 3.46 1.30
N ASN A 7 -14.05 3.20 2.20
CA ASN A 7 -15.04 4.20 2.63
C ASN A 7 -14.34 5.42 3.26
N ILE A 8 -13.32 5.20 4.09
CA ILE A 8 -12.55 6.29 4.71
C ILE A 8 -11.74 7.05 3.65
N LEU A 9 -11.02 6.35 2.77
CA LEU A 9 -10.25 6.98 1.70
C LEU A 9 -11.12 7.90 0.84
N GLN A 10 -12.34 7.48 0.53
CA GLN A 10 -13.23 8.18 -0.39
C GLN A 10 -14.07 9.27 0.26
N HIS A 11 -14.49 9.08 1.50
CA HIS A 11 -15.52 9.92 2.14
C HIS A 11 -15.06 10.67 3.38
N SER A 12 -13.87 10.39 3.92
CA SER A 12 -13.35 11.16 5.06
C SER A 12 -13.01 12.58 4.64
N ASN A 13 -13.59 13.56 5.33
CA ASN A 13 -13.29 14.99 5.11
C ASN A 13 -11.80 15.35 5.33
N LYS A 14 -11.06 14.49 6.03
CA LYS A 14 -9.64 14.68 6.32
C LYS A 14 -8.72 14.14 5.21
N ILE A 15 -9.20 13.18 4.41
CA ILE A 15 -8.38 12.43 3.45
C ILE A 15 -8.80 12.74 2.02
N GLN A 16 -10.05 12.47 1.64
CA GLN A 16 -10.63 12.72 0.31
C GLN A 16 -9.72 12.26 -0.84
N PHE A 17 -9.33 10.98 -0.82
CA PHE A 17 -8.43 10.44 -1.83
C PHE A 17 -9.17 10.27 -3.17
N GLU A 18 -8.57 10.81 -4.22
CA GLU A 18 -9.05 10.62 -5.60
C GLU A 18 -8.36 9.42 -6.23
N PHE A 19 -9.13 8.35 -6.54
CA PHE A 19 -8.59 7.13 -7.13
C PHE A 19 -8.20 7.31 -8.60
N LYS A 20 -9.05 7.99 -9.37
CA LYS A 20 -8.82 8.18 -10.80
C LYS A 20 -7.47 8.82 -11.09
N ASN A 21 -6.74 8.26 -12.05
CA ASN A 21 -5.40 8.68 -12.44
C ASN A 21 -4.33 8.59 -11.33
N SER A 22 -4.61 7.87 -10.25
CA SER A 22 -3.65 7.64 -9.17
C SER A 22 -2.80 6.41 -9.42
N THR A 23 -1.56 6.47 -8.96
CA THR A 23 -0.65 5.32 -8.88
C THR A 23 -0.67 4.77 -7.47
N VAL A 24 -0.85 3.46 -7.35
CA VAL A 24 -0.95 2.73 -6.08
C VAL A 24 0.22 1.78 -5.93
N LEU A 25 0.76 1.71 -4.73
CA LEU A 25 1.79 0.76 -4.34
C LEU A 25 1.21 -0.13 -3.23
N ASP A 26 1.02 -1.41 -3.54
CA ASP A 26 0.49 -2.43 -2.63
C ASP A 26 1.66 -3.30 -2.15
N LEU A 27 2.13 -3.00 -0.95
CA LEU A 27 3.24 -3.69 -0.31
C LEU A 27 2.74 -4.79 0.61
N PHE A 28 3.34 -5.97 0.53
CA PHE A 28 2.87 -7.21 1.15
C PHE A 28 1.50 -7.62 0.61
N SER A 29 1.38 -7.62 -0.73
CA SER A 29 0.09 -7.66 -1.44
C SER A 29 -0.71 -8.94 -1.18
N GLY A 30 -0.08 -10.06 -0.78
CA GLY A 30 -0.77 -11.34 -0.65
C GLY A 30 -1.42 -11.76 -1.97
N SER A 31 -2.72 -12.02 -1.93
CA SER A 31 -3.53 -12.32 -3.12
C SER A 31 -3.92 -11.09 -3.96
N GLY A 32 -3.55 -9.87 -3.52
CA GLY A 32 -3.78 -8.62 -4.22
C GLY A 32 -5.11 -7.94 -3.95
N SER A 33 -5.83 -8.30 -2.89
CA SER A 33 -7.20 -7.81 -2.64
C SER A 33 -7.30 -6.29 -2.58
N PHE A 34 -6.33 -5.61 -1.97
CA PHE A 34 -6.34 -4.14 -1.89
C PHE A 34 -6.11 -3.51 -3.26
N GLY A 35 -5.04 -3.88 -3.94
CA GLY A 35 -4.72 -3.32 -5.26
C GLY A 35 -5.76 -3.64 -6.33
N LEU A 36 -6.37 -4.84 -6.29
CA LEU A 36 -7.47 -5.21 -7.19
C LEU A 36 -8.71 -4.33 -6.97
N GLU A 37 -9.06 -4.03 -5.72
CA GLU A 37 -10.13 -3.09 -5.40
C GLU A 37 -9.79 -1.66 -5.87
N CYS A 38 -8.52 -1.24 -5.78
CA CYS A 38 -8.07 0.02 -6.35
C CYS A 38 -8.29 0.06 -7.87
N LEU A 39 -7.95 -1.01 -8.59
CA LEU A 39 -8.15 -1.11 -10.04
C LEU A 39 -9.63 -1.03 -10.41
N SER A 40 -10.54 -1.61 -9.61
CA SER A 40 -11.98 -1.48 -9.82
C SER A 40 -12.51 -0.05 -9.64
N ARG A 41 -11.71 0.82 -9.02
CA ARG A 41 -11.99 2.25 -8.80
C ARG A 41 -11.25 3.18 -9.76
N GLU A 42 -10.82 2.64 -10.89
CA GLU A 42 -10.23 3.39 -11.99
C GLU A 42 -8.89 4.08 -11.68
N VAL A 43 -8.08 3.52 -10.75
CA VAL A 43 -6.70 3.97 -10.62
C VAL A 43 -5.93 3.72 -11.93
N GLU A 44 -4.95 4.56 -12.21
CA GLU A 44 -4.14 4.43 -13.43
C GLU A 44 -3.30 3.17 -13.40
N LYS A 45 -2.64 2.90 -12.27
CA LYS A 45 -1.73 1.77 -12.15
C LYS A 45 -1.55 1.29 -10.72
N VAL A 46 -1.42 -0.02 -10.55
CA VAL A 46 -1.05 -0.64 -9.27
C VAL A 46 0.24 -1.44 -9.44
N PHE A 47 1.17 -1.23 -8.51
CA PHE A 47 2.37 -2.02 -8.34
C PHE A 47 2.24 -2.89 -7.10
N PHE A 48 2.31 -4.21 -7.29
CA PHE A 48 2.21 -5.20 -6.24
C PHE A 48 3.57 -5.78 -5.90
N PHE A 49 3.88 -5.87 -4.61
CA PHE A 49 5.07 -6.55 -4.10
C PHE A 49 4.67 -7.63 -3.12
N GLU A 50 5.04 -8.88 -3.43
CA GLU A 50 4.77 -10.04 -2.59
C GLU A 50 5.94 -11.03 -2.66
N LYS A 51 6.54 -11.36 -1.50
CA LYS A 51 7.68 -12.26 -1.44
C LYS A 51 7.33 -13.74 -1.39
N ASN A 52 6.17 -14.07 -0.82
CA ASN A 52 5.73 -15.46 -0.72
C ASN A 52 5.35 -15.98 -2.10
N PRO A 53 6.02 -17.05 -2.63
CA PRO A 53 5.78 -17.53 -3.98
C PRO A 53 4.36 -18.07 -4.19
N GLU A 54 3.75 -18.66 -3.16
CA GLU A 54 2.39 -19.22 -3.25
C GLU A 54 1.37 -18.10 -3.35
N ALA A 55 1.47 -17.10 -2.46
CA ALA A 55 0.63 -15.91 -2.49
C ALA A 55 0.80 -15.14 -3.80
N PHE A 56 2.03 -14.98 -4.27
CA PHE A 56 2.34 -14.35 -5.55
C PHE A 56 1.74 -15.11 -6.74
N SER A 57 1.74 -16.43 -6.70
CA SER A 57 1.09 -17.26 -7.74
C SER A 57 -0.42 -16.99 -7.77
N ILE A 58 -1.07 -16.88 -6.61
CA ILE A 58 -2.50 -16.53 -6.51
C ILE A 58 -2.74 -15.13 -7.05
N LEU A 59 -1.92 -14.14 -6.68
CA LEU A 59 -1.99 -12.79 -7.21
C LEU A 59 -1.92 -12.77 -8.73
N LYS A 60 -0.94 -13.44 -9.32
CA LYS A 60 -0.80 -13.53 -10.78
C LYS A 60 -2.02 -14.16 -11.44
N LYS A 61 -2.58 -15.22 -10.84
CA LYS A 61 -3.80 -15.85 -11.33
C LYS A 61 -4.98 -14.89 -11.30
N ASN A 62 -5.16 -14.14 -10.22
CA ASN A 62 -6.23 -13.14 -10.10
C ASN A 62 -6.09 -12.05 -11.16
N LEU A 63 -4.89 -11.52 -11.36
CA LEU A 63 -4.61 -10.50 -12.39
C LEU A 63 -4.84 -11.03 -13.80
N SER A 64 -4.49 -12.28 -14.07
CA SER A 64 -4.69 -12.93 -15.37
C SER A 64 -6.17 -13.15 -15.68
N ILE A 65 -6.95 -13.62 -14.70
CA ILE A 65 -8.41 -13.80 -14.86
C ILE A 65 -9.09 -12.49 -15.24
N LEU A 66 -8.65 -11.38 -14.66
CA LEU A 66 -9.19 -10.04 -14.93
C LEU A 66 -8.60 -9.40 -16.19
N ASN A 67 -7.65 -10.05 -16.84
CA ASN A 67 -6.96 -9.58 -18.05
C ASN A 67 -6.33 -8.17 -17.92
N ILE A 68 -5.77 -7.87 -16.74
CA ILE A 68 -5.20 -6.54 -16.40
C ILE A 68 -3.68 -6.56 -16.20
N LEU A 69 -3.06 -7.74 -16.29
CA LEU A 69 -1.62 -7.87 -16.11
C LEU A 69 -0.85 -7.14 -17.22
N GLY A 70 0.12 -6.32 -16.84
CA GLY A 70 1.01 -5.58 -17.75
C GLY A 70 0.50 -4.22 -18.21
N ALA A 71 -0.81 -3.99 -18.26
CA ALA A 71 -1.39 -2.68 -18.60
C ALA A 71 -1.44 -1.77 -17.35
N ASN A 72 -2.38 -2.07 -16.45
CA ASN A 72 -2.65 -1.29 -15.26
C ASN A 72 -2.09 -1.93 -13.98
N ALA A 73 -1.50 -3.12 -14.08
CA ALA A 73 -0.96 -3.88 -12.96
C ALA A 73 0.44 -4.43 -13.26
N VAL A 74 1.35 -4.22 -12.34
CA VAL A 74 2.69 -4.81 -12.34
C VAL A 74 2.87 -5.56 -11.03
N ALA A 75 3.19 -6.85 -11.09
CA ALA A 75 3.40 -7.69 -9.93
C ALA A 75 4.85 -8.17 -9.85
N THR A 76 5.45 -8.04 -8.68
CA THR A 76 6.86 -8.35 -8.41
C THR A 76 6.98 -9.32 -7.23
N ASN A 77 7.66 -10.45 -7.45
CA ASN A 77 7.91 -11.43 -6.40
C ASN A 77 9.22 -11.11 -5.67
N GLU A 78 9.16 -10.15 -4.75
CA GLU A 78 10.31 -9.67 -4.00
C GLU A 78 9.97 -9.35 -2.55
N ASP A 79 11.01 -9.39 -1.70
CA ASP A 79 10.90 -8.99 -0.30
C ASP A 79 10.90 -7.46 -0.18
N VAL A 80 9.85 -6.90 0.42
CA VAL A 80 9.71 -5.46 0.66
C VAL A 80 10.86 -4.89 1.49
N SER A 81 11.50 -5.69 2.35
CA SER A 81 12.68 -5.24 3.13
C SER A 81 13.90 -4.95 2.25
N LEU A 82 13.92 -5.44 1.01
CA LEU A 82 15.00 -5.23 0.04
C LEU A 82 14.59 -4.32 -1.12
N ILE A 83 13.43 -3.69 -1.01
CA ILE A 83 12.80 -2.91 -2.09
C ILE A 83 13.69 -1.77 -2.61
N GLN A 84 14.56 -1.21 -1.75
CA GLN A 84 15.52 -0.17 -2.14
C GLN A 84 16.51 -0.63 -3.22
N ASN A 85 16.69 -1.95 -3.41
CA ASN A 85 17.56 -2.49 -4.45
C ASN A 85 16.83 -2.68 -5.79
N ASN A 86 15.52 -2.53 -5.81
CA ASN A 86 14.70 -2.73 -7.00
C ASN A 86 14.68 -1.48 -7.86
N LYS A 87 15.14 -1.59 -9.11
CA LYS A 87 15.19 -0.45 -10.05
C LYS A 87 13.79 0.07 -10.39
N LEU A 88 12.80 -0.83 -10.50
CA LEU A 88 11.42 -0.45 -10.77
C LEU A 88 10.85 0.41 -9.63
N PHE A 89 11.13 0.05 -8.38
CA PHE A 89 10.66 0.79 -7.22
C PHE A 89 11.05 2.28 -7.29
N HIS A 90 12.29 2.59 -7.69
CA HIS A 90 12.76 3.97 -7.81
C HIS A 90 12.09 4.79 -8.91
N GLN A 91 11.38 4.13 -9.83
CA GLN A 91 10.65 4.79 -10.92
C GLN A 91 9.18 5.05 -10.58
N ILE A 92 8.65 4.38 -9.53
CA ILE A 92 7.28 4.55 -9.10
C ILE A 92 7.14 5.90 -8.37
N LYS A 93 6.02 6.58 -8.61
CA LYS A 93 5.63 7.81 -7.92
C LYS A 93 4.23 7.63 -7.34
N PRO A 94 4.06 6.85 -6.26
CA PRO A 94 2.74 6.50 -5.77
C PRO A 94 2.04 7.68 -5.09
N ASN A 95 0.72 7.72 -5.29
CA ASN A 95 -0.19 8.61 -4.57
C ASN A 95 -0.79 7.91 -3.35
N LEU A 96 -0.95 6.59 -3.43
CA LEU A 96 -1.48 5.75 -2.36
C LEU A 96 -0.53 4.57 -2.14
N VAL A 97 -0.15 4.34 -0.89
CA VAL A 97 0.64 3.18 -0.49
C VAL A 97 -0.14 2.41 0.56
N PHE A 98 -0.30 1.12 0.33
CA PHE A 98 -0.84 0.19 1.30
C PHE A 98 0.28 -0.68 1.86
N LEU A 99 0.39 -0.70 3.18
CA LEU A 99 1.36 -1.47 3.95
C LEU A 99 0.60 -2.45 4.85
N ASP A 100 0.64 -3.72 4.50
CA ASP A 100 0.04 -4.80 5.29
C ASP A 100 1.09 -5.85 5.71
N PRO A 101 2.13 -5.44 6.46
CA PRO A 101 3.19 -6.34 6.84
C PRO A 101 2.71 -7.40 7.84
N PRO A 102 3.34 -8.58 7.88
CA PRO A 102 3.14 -9.52 8.98
C PRO A 102 3.35 -8.82 10.33
N PHE A 103 2.50 -9.05 11.32
CA PHE A 103 2.54 -8.35 12.61
C PHE A 103 3.87 -8.46 13.38
N LYS A 104 4.72 -9.39 12.99
CA LYS A 104 6.07 -9.60 13.58
C LYS A 104 7.17 -8.76 12.91
N ILE A 105 6.86 -7.98 11.87
CA ILE A 105 7.89 -7.19 11.20
C ILE A 105 8.41 -6.08 12.12
N LYS A 106 9.75 -6.02 12.24
CA LYS A 106 10.41 -5.03 13.11
C LYS A 106 10.94 -3.80 12.35
N ASN A 107 10.89 -3.83 11.00
CA ASN A 107 11.61 -2.87 10.15
C ASN A 107 10.68 -1.93 9.37
N ILE A 108 9.48 -1.64 9.87
CA ILE A 108 8.53 -0.76 9.18
C ILE A 108 9.10 0.64 8.94
N ASP A 109 9.92 1.15 9.86
CA ASP A 109 10.56 2.46 9.73
C ASP A 109 11.52 2.53 8.55
N ASN A 110 12.25 1.46 8.25
CA ASN A 110 13.13 1.41 7.09
C ASN A 110 12.32 1.47 5.79
N ILE A 111 11.19 0.77 5.74
CA ILE A 111 10.27 0.81 4.59
C ILE A 111 9.71 2.22 4.41
N ILE A 112 9.29 2.87 5.49
CA ILE A 112 8.79 4.26 5.46
C ILE A 112 9.88 5.21 4.94
N ASN A 113 11.12 5.06 5.39
CA ASN A 113 12.25 5.86 4.93
C ASN A 113 12.54 5.66 3.43
N ASP A 114 12.40 4.44 2.93
CA ASP A 114 12.57 4.15 1.50
C ASP A 114 11.43 4.73 0.67
N LEU A 115 10.20 4.64 1.16
CA LEU A 115 9.02 5.26 0.53
C LEU A 115 9.18 6.78 0.38
N LYS A 116 9.79 7.45 1.34
CA LYS A 116 10.03 8.90 1.30
C LYS A 116 10.80 9.36 0.06
N LYS A 117 11.65 8.48 -0.50
CA LYS A 117 12.46 8.77 -1.69
C LYS A 117 11.65 8.79 -3.00
N ILE A 118 10.50 8.13 -3.03
CA ILE A 118 9.74 7.91 -4.25
C ILE A 118 8.33 8.50 -4.23
N ILE A 119 7.75 8.71 -3.06
CA ILE A 119 6.35 9.07 -2.91
C ILE A 119 6.03 10.45 -3.48
N ASN A 120 4.82 10.62 -4.00
CA ASN A 120 4.32 11.92 -4.46
C ASN A 120 4.11 12.90 -3.28
N LYS A 121 4.17 14.22 -3.57
CA LYS A 121 3.83 15.27 -2.58
C LYS A 121 2.41 15.13 -2.05
N LYS A 122 1.46 14.80 -2.93
CA LYS A 122 0.10 14.39 -2.54
C LYS A 122 0.10 12.87 -2.35
N ASN A 123 0.23 12.43 -1.12
CA ASN A 123 0.30 11.01 -0.80
C ASN A 123 -0.60 10.65 0.36
N ILE A 124 -1.05 9.41 0.38
CA ILE A 124 -1.69 8.75 1.51
C ILE A 124 -1.02 7.41 1.73
N LEU A 125 -0.67 7.13 2.98
CA LEU A 125 -0.27 5.80 3.43
C LEU A 125 -1.41 5.20 4.24
N VAL A 126 -1.75 3.96 3.93
CA VAL A 126 -2.63 3.12 4.74
C VAL A 126 -1.78 2.00 5.32
N ILE A 127 -1.66 1.96 6.63
CA ILE A 127 -0.78 1.01 7.32
C ILE A 127 -1.62 0.14 8.25
N HIS A 128 -1.62 -1.17 7.99
CA HIS A 128 -2.25 -2.16 8.84
C HIS A 128 -1.24 -2.73 9.83
N THR A 129 -1.61 -2.78 11.08
CA THR A 129 -0.79 -3.35 12.16
C THR A 129 -1.67 -4.03 13.22
N ASN A 130 -1.04 -4.71 14.16
CA ASN A 130 -1.73 -5.19 15.37
C ASN A 130 -2.19 -4.01 16.22
N SER A 131 -3.36 -4.12 16.87
CA SER A 131 -3.94 -3.06 17.70
C SER A 131 -3.08 -2.65 18.89
N GLU A 132 -2.19 -3.54 19.36
CA GLU A 132 -1.25 -3.29 20.44
C GLU A 132 0.00 -2.52 19.98
N ASN A 133 0.26 -2.47 18.66
CA ASN A 133 1.43 -1.83 18.10
C ASN A 133 1.13 -0.36 17.77
N ASN A 134 1.95 0.53 18.29
CA ASN A 134 1.95 1.94 17.90
C ASN A 134 3.09 2.20 16.92
N ILE A 135 2.79 3.02 15.91
CA ILE A 135 3.80 3.50 14.98
C ILE A 135 4.25 4.87 15.46
N GLU A 136 5.51 4.96 15.88
CA GLU A 136 6.14 6.19 16.34
C GLU A 136 7.22 6.64 15.34
N ASN A 137 6.77 7.05 14.15
CA ASN A 137 7.68 7.56 13.13
C ASN A 137 7.45 9.06 12.93
N LYS A 138 8.48 9.86 13.14
CA LYS A 138 8.42 11.34 13.05
C LYS A 138 8.14 11.85 11.63
N GLU A 139 8.36 11.01 10.63
CA GLU A 139 8.11 11.32 9.23
C GLU A 139 6.65 11.12 8.84
N LEU A 140 5.87 10.46 9.70
CA LEU A 140 4.45 10.22 9.47
C LEU A 140 3.58 11.27 10.15
N GLY A 141 2.83 12.00 9.36
CA GLY A 141 1.68 12.78 9.83
C GLY A 141 0.45 11.88 9.89
N ILE A 142 0.13 11.31 11.05
CA ILE A 142 -1.09 10.51 11.23
C ILE A 142 -2.31 11.41 11.09
N ILE A 143 -3.19 11.08 10.15
CA ILE A 143 -4.43 11.81 9.88
C ILE A 143 -5.58 11.21 10.66
N GLU A 144 -5.64 9.88 10.67
CA GLU A 144 -6.74 9.10 11.26
C GLU A 144 -6.27 7.71 11.63
N GLU A 145 -6.80 7.14 12.69
CA GLU A 145 -6.62 5.74 13.05
C GLU A 145 -7.94 5.05 13.32
N ARG A 146 -8.02 3.76 13.05
CA ARG A 146 -9.17 2.91 13.31
C ARG A 146 -8.74 1.57 13.88
N ILE A 147 -9.48 1.09 14.87
CA ILE A 147 -9.25 -0.21 15.49
C ILE A 147 -10.43 -1.12 15.16
N TYR A 148 -10.12 -2.32 14.68
CA TYR A 148 -11.05 -3.37 14.34
C TYR A 148 -10.59 -4.69 14.99
N GLY A 149 -11.05 -4.95 16.21
CA GLY A 149 -10.60 -6.10 16.98
C GLY A 149 -9.08 -6.03 17.25
N VAL A 150 -8.34 -7.01 16.74
CA VAL A 150 -6.87 -7.08 16.88
C VAL A 150 -6.12 -6.28 15.81
N SER A 151 -6.83 -5.63 14.90
CA SER A 151 -6.24 -4.85 13.80
C SER A 151 -6.33 -3.36 14.07
N LYS A 152 -5.28 -2.63 13.75
CA LYS A 152 -5.24 -1.18 13.73
C LYS A 152 -4.84 -0.69 12.34
N ILE A 153 -5.58 0.27 11.82
CA ILE A 153 -5.32 0.90 10.53
C ILE A 153 -4.95 2.35 10.77
N TYR A 154 -3.81 2.76 10.28
CA TYR A 154 -3.38 4.14 10.22
C TYR A 154 -3.59 4.70 8.81
N PHE A 155 -4.14 5.90 8.74
CA PHE A 155 -4.13 6.74 7.55
C PHE A 155 -3.17 7.90 7.83
N ALA A 156 -2.14 8.01 7.03
CA ALA A 156 -1.07 8.96 7.26
C ALA A 156 -0.62 9.64 5.96
N LYS A 157 0.15 10.71 6.11
CA LYS A 157 0.96 11.31 5.04
C LYS A 157 2.43 11.22 5.42
N LEU A 158 3.28 11.01 4.43
CA LEU A 158 4.71 11.23 4.60
C LEU A 158 5.02 12.73 4.46
N ASN A 159 5.68 13.26 5.47
CA ASN A 159 6.17 14.64 5.45
C ASN A 159 7.41 14.69 4.56
N LEU A 160 7.27 15.32 3.40
CA LEU A 160 8.38 15.59 2.50
C LEU A 160 8.92 16.97 2.84
N ILE A 161 10.18 17.02 3.20
CA ILE A 161 10.90 18.27 3.46
C ILE A 161 11.11 19.02 2.14
#